data_09da8592cfecddb9da99b80c18d3efde
#
_entry.id   09da8592cfecddb9da99b80c18d3efde
#
_cell.length_a   1.000
_cell.length_b   1.000
_cell.length_c   1.000
_cell.angle_alpha   90.00
_cell.angle_beta   90.00
_cell.angle_gamma   90.00
#
_symmetry.space_group_name_H-M   'P 1'
#
loop_
_entity.id
_entity.type
_entity.pdbx_description
1 polymer ?
#
loop_
_entity_poly.entity_id
_entity_poly.type
_entity_poly.pdbx_seq_one_letter_code
_entity_poly.pdbx_strand_id
1 'polypeptide(L)'
;MIRESIRGGDSDWINGLYKNMTKPDITVVLQAGGRRLLNRMMYNDSLTKLNHFEAGADMALSPSITHSFLQYQKLLREAFIRHAKEENYPIVHTRDTVSEVHSKVWKHILPCVEDMLQSIND
;
A
#
# COMPACT_ATOMS: atom_id res chain seq x y z
N MET A 1 7.51 -7.14 -1.64
CA MET A 1 8.63 -6.17 -1.80
C MET A 1 8.73 -5.18 -0.64
N ILE A 2 7.83 -4.21 -0.51
CA ILE A 2 7.98 -3.13 0.50
C ILE A 2 7.98 -3.68 1.94
N ARG A 3 7.12 -4.63 2.25
CA ARG A 3 7.06 -5.24 3.59
C ARG A 3 8.35 -5.97 3.96
N GLU A 4 8.91 -6.68 3.03
CA GLU A 4 10.19 -7.40 3.19
C GLU A 4 11.36 -6.43 3.37
N SER A 5 11.35 -5.34 2.60
CA SER A 5 12.35 -4.27 2.70
C SER A 5 12.34 -3.58 4.07
N ILE A 6 11.17 -3.29 4.61
CA ILE A 6 11.03 -2.69 5.96
C ILE A 6 11.56 -3.62 7.05
N ARG A 7 11.44 -4.93 6.87
CA ARG A 7 11.98 -5.95 7.78
C ARG A 7 13.48 -6.22 7.62
N GLY A 8 14.17 -5.41 6.81
CA GLY A 8 15.62 -5.50 6.63
C GLY A 8 16.05 -6.46 5.51
N GLY A 9 15.14 -6.84 4.63
CA GLY A 9 15.49 -7.67 3.46
C GLY A 9 16.43 -6.92 2.51
N ASP A 10 17.41 -7.64 1.96
CA ASP A 10 18.32 -7.10 0.96
C ASP A 10 17.57 -6.74 -0.33
N SER A 11 17.76 -5.52 -0.79
CA SER A 11 17.08 -4.97 -1.98
C SER A 11 17.35 -5.77 -3.25
N ASP A 12 18.60 -6.18 -3.46
CA ASP A 12 18.99 -6.91 -4.66
C ASP A 12 18.38 -8.31 -4.68
N TRP A 13 18.33 -8.97 -3.52
CA TRP A 13 17.68 -10.27 -3.39
C TRP A 13 16.18 -10.19 -3.61
N ILE A 14 15.51 -9.20 -3.01
CA ILE A 14 14.06 -8.95 -3.18
C ILE A 14 13.74 -8.68 -4.65
N ASN A 15 14.51 -7.79 -5.29
CA ASN A 15 14.33 -7.48 -6.71
C ASN A 15 14.55 -8.70 -7.60
N GLY A 16 15.50 -9.57 -7.24
CA GLY A 16 15.74 -10.84 -7.93
C GLY A 16 14.54 -11.79 -7.86
N LEU A 17 13.86 -11.87 -6.72
CA LEU A 17 12.63 -12.68 -6.56
C LEU A 17 11.50 -12.22 -7.48
N TYR A 18 11.36 -10.92 -7.68
CA TYR A 18 10.29 -10.32 -8.48
C TYR A 18 10.67 -10.02 -9.93
N LYS A 19 11.88 -10.39 -10.33
CA LYS A 19 12.43 -10.10 -11.67
C LYS A 19 11.57 -10.63 -12.82
N ASN A 20 10.95 -11.79 -12.64
CA ASN A 20 10.17 -12.46 -13.67
C ASN A 20 8.66 -12.24 -13.54
N MET A 21 8.24 -11.37 -12.64
CA MET A 21 6.82 -11.04 -12.51
C MET A 21 6.33 -10.20 -13.69
N THR A 22 5.10 -10.45 -14.11
CA THR A 22 4.41 -9.60 -15.07
C THR A 22 4.30 -8.19 -14.51
N LYS A 23 4.78 -7.20 -15.27
CA LYS A 23 4.68 -5.80 -14.88
C LYS A 23 3.26 -5.30 -15.14
N PRO A 24 2.62 -4.60 -14.18
CA PRO A 24 1.33 -3.96 -14.40
C PRO A 24 1.49 -2.79 -15.38
N ASP A 25 0.45 -2.53 -16.16
CA ASP A 25 0.40 -1.38 -17.08
C ASP A 25 0.26 -0.05 -16.32
N ILE A 26 -0.40 -0.08 -15.17
CA ILE A 26 -0.53 1.05 -14.26
C ILE A 26 -0.55 0.56 -12.81
N THR A 27 0.05 1.32 -11.94
CA THR A 27 0.02 1.09 -10.48
C THR A 27 -0.47 2.36 -9.80
N VAL A 28 -1.51 2.24 -8.99
CA VAL A 28 -2.04 3.34 -8.16
C VAL A 28 -1.83 2.99 -6.70
N VAL A 29 -1.25 3.91 -5.94
CA VAL A 29 -1.03 3.72 -4.50
C VAL A 29 -2.18 4.36 -3.71
N LEU A 30 -2.87 3.54 -2.94
CA LEU A 30 -3.90 4.01 -2.02
C LEU A 30 -3.29 4.30 -0.65
N GLN A 31 -3.55 5.50 -0.13
CA GLN A 31 -3.01 5.94 1.15
C GLN A 31 -4.12 6.21 2.16
N ALA A 32 -4.08 5.50 3.29
CA ALA A 32 -4.93 5.74 4.45
C ALA A 32 -4.10 6.14 5.67
N GLY A 33 -4.64 6.99 6.54
CA GLY A 33 -4.00 7.34 7.80
C GLY A 33 -4.03 6.18 8.79
N GLY A 34 -2.93 5.96 9.54
CA GLY A 34 -2.80 4.85 10.48
C GLY A 34 -3.89 4.83 11.56
N ARG A 35 -4.27 5.99 12.09
CA ARG A 35 -5.36 6.10 13.07
C ARG A 35 -6.72 5.70 12.48
N ARG A 36 -6.97 6.05 11.21
CA ARG A 36 -8.21 5.65 10.53
C ARG A 36 -8.27 4.14 10.32
N LEU A 37 -7.15 3.53 9.95
CA LEU A 37 -7.04 2.07 9.84
C LEU A 37 -7.27 1.40 11.19
N LEU A 38 -6.64 1.91 12.25
CA LEU A 38 -6.84 1.42 13.61
C LEU A 38 -8.31 1.53 14.04
N ASN A 39 -8.94 2.69 13.83
CA ASN A 39 -10.35 2.89 14.17
C ASN A 39 -11.28 1.92 13.41
N ARG A 40 -11.01 1.66 12.14
CA ARG A 40 -11.76 0.66 11.35
C ARG A 40 -11.61 -0.74 11.93
N MET A 41 -10.42 -1.09 12.34
CA MET A 41 -10.14 -2.39 12.96
C MET A 41 -10.82 -2.52 14.32
N MET A 42 -10.82 -1.46 15.12
CA MET A 42 -11.52 -1.41 16.42
C MET A 42 -13.03 -1.54 16.27
N TYR A 43 -13.61 -0.84 15.30
CA TYR A 43 -15.05 -0.85 15.06
C TYR A 43 -15.58 -2.22 14.59
N ASN A 44 -14.73 -2.99 13.90
CA ASN A 44 -15.08 -4.32 13.40
C ASN A 44 -14.77 -5.46 14.38
N ASP A 45 -14.66 -5.18 15.69
CA ASP A 45 -14.32 -6.17 16.73
C ASP A 45 -12.98 -6.89 16.52
N SER A 46 -12.09 -6.27 15.77
CA SER A 46 -10.88 -6.92 15.26
C SER A 46 -9.62 -6.64 16.09
N LEU A 47 -9.69 -5.87 17.19
CA LEU A 47 -8.51 -5.60 18.03
C LEU A 47 -7.94 -6.87 18.65
N THR A 48 -8.79 -7.82 18.98
CA THR A 48 -8.39 -9.14 19.48
C THR A 48 -7.84 -10.05 18.37
N LYS A 49 -7.99 -9.63 17.11
CA LYS A 49 -7.59 -10.37 15.91
C LYS A 49 -6.44 -9.70 15.13
N LEU A 50 -5.83 -8.64 15.70
CA LEU A 50 -4.62 -8.07 15.10
C LEU A 50 -3.54 -9.15 15.01
N ASN A 51 -3.26 -9.58 13.79
CA ASN A 51 -2.21 -10.54 13.54
C ASN A 51 -0.86 -9.93 13.97
N HIS A 52 -0.04 -10.74 14.62
CA HIS A 52 1.31 -10.40 15.05
C HIS A 52 2.11 -9.68 13.96
N PHE A 53 2.05 -10.18 12.72
CA PHE A 53 2.75 -9.58 11.58
C PHE A 53 2.09 -8.31 11.05
N GLU A 54 0.77 -8.17 11.15
CA GLU A 54 0.04 -6.96 10.73
C GLU A 54 0.30 -5.79 11.67
N ALA A 55 0.51 -6.08 12.94
CA ALA A 55 0.89 -5.09 13.94
C ALA A 55 2.39 -4.77 13.93
N GLY A 56 3.20 -5.48 13.13
CA GLY A 56 4.65 -5.35 13.14
C GLY A 56 5.29 -5.78 14.47
N ALA A 57 4.62 -6.65 15.23
CA ALA A 57 5.10 -7.10 16.53
C ALA A 57 6.42 -7.91 16.41
N ASP A 58 6.64 -8.56 15.28
CA ASP A 58 7.89 -9.24 14.94
C ASP A 58 9.10 -8.29 14.85
N MET A 59 8.86 -6.98 14.66
CA MET A 59 9.89 -5.95 14.60
C MET A 59 10.20 -5.31 15.96
N ALA A 60 9.53 -5.74 17.03
CA ALA A 60 9.70 -5.24 18.41
C ALA A 60 9.65 -3.69 18.51
N LEU A 61 8.75 -3.05 17.76
CA LEU A 61 8.64 -1.58 17.72
C LEU A 61 8.08 -0.99 19.01
N SER A 62 7.21 -1.71 19.70
CA SER A 62 6.62 -1.29 20.99
C SER A 62 6.07 -2.50 21.75
N PRO A 63 6.06 -2.45 23.10
CA PRO A 63 5.38 -3.45 23.93
C PRO A 63 3.85 -3.44 23.75
N SER A 64 3.28 -2.28 23.40
CA SER A 64 1.85 -2.13 23.13
C SER A 64 1.55 -2.49 21.68
N ILE A 65 0.63 -3.43 21.45
CA ILE A 65 0.23 -3.86 20.10
C ILE A 65 -0.38 -2.72 19.28
N THR A 66 -1.16 -1.86 19.92
CA THR A 66 -1.73 -0.67 19.27
C THR A 66 -0.65 0.31 18.81
N HIS A 67 0.30 0.58 19.66
CA HIS A 67 1.42 1.48 19.35
C HIS A 67 2.33 0.88 18.28
N SER A 68 2.62 -0.42 18.38
CA SER A 68 3.37 -1.16 17.37
C SER A 68 2.67 -1.10 16.01
N PHE A 69 1.37 -1.30 15.97
CA PHE A 69 0.56 -1.18 14.74
C PHE A 69 0.69 0.22 14.11
N LEU A 70 0.54 1.28 14.91
CA LEU A 70 0.66 2.66 14.41
C LEU A 70 2.05 2.97 13.88
N GLN A 71 3.10 2.54 14.57
CA GLN A 71 4.48 2.72 14.12
C GLN A 71 4.76 1.93 12.84
N TYR A 72 4.32 0.69 12.76
CA TYR A 72 4.46 -0.15 11.56
C TYR A 72 3.72 0.45 10.36
N GLN A 73 2.48 0.92 10.55
CA GLN A 73 1.72 1.59 9.49
C GLN A 73 2.38 2.89 9.02
N LYS A 74 3.05 3.62 9.92
CA LYS A 74 3.84 4.80 9.55
C LYS A 74 5.02 4.42 8.65
N LEU A 75 5.78 3.40 9.03
CA LEU A 75 6.91 2.91 8.23
C LEU A 75 6.45 2.42 6.84
N LEU A 76 5.37 1.66 6.80
CA LEU A 76 4.76 1.20 5.54
C LEU A 76 4.36 2.37 4.65
N ARG A 77 3.65 3.35 5.22
CA ARG A 77 3.19 4.52 4.48
C ARG A 77 4.36 5.31 3.89
N GLU A 78 5.39 5.56 4.67
CA GLU A 78 6.58 6.30 4.21
C GLU A 78 7.30 5.54 3.09
N ALA A 79 7.41 4.22 3.21
CA ALA A 79 8.02 3.37 2.18
C ALA A 79 7.18 3.33 0.89
N PHE A 80 5.86 3.22 0.99
CA PHE A 80 4.97 3.25 -0.17
C PHE A 80 4.99 4.61 -0.89
N ILE A 81 4.99 5.71 -0.14
CA ILE A 81 5.07 7.06 -0.72
C ILE A 81 6.40 7.25 -1.44
N ARG A 82 7.50 6.86 -0.83
CA ARG A 82 8.83 6.95 -1.45
C ARG A 82 8.89 6.14 -2.74
N HIS A 83 8.45 4.90 -2.70
CA HIS A 83 8.42 4.03 -3.88
C HIS A 83 7.52 4.59 -4.99
N ALA A 84 6.35 5.11 -4.63
CA ALA A 84 5.46 5.75 -5.59
C ALA A 84 6.10 6.97 -6.27
N LYS A 85 6.87 7.78 -5.53
CA LYS A 85 7.59 8.92 -6.08
C LYS A 85 8.74 8.48 -7.00
N GLU A 86 9.49 7.46 -6.62
CA GLU A 86 10.58 6.90 -7.42
C GLU A 86 10.08 6.35 -8.75
N GLU A 87 8.93 5.68 -8.74
CA GLU A 87 8.35 5.04 -9.92
C GLU A 87 7.30 5.91 -10.64
N ASN A 88 7.05 7.12 -10.16
CA ASN A 88 6.01 8.03 -10.68
C ASN A 88 4.59 7.41 -10.64
N TYR A 89 4.27 6.64 -9.61
CA TYR A 89 2.93 6.12 -9.40
C TYR A 89 2.00 7.18 -8.82
N PRO A 90 0.76 7.33 -9.30
CA PRO A 90 -0.20 8.22 -8.68
C PRO A 90 -0.59 7.73 -7.28
N ILE A 91 -0.74 8.67 -6.36
CA ILE A 91 -1.16 8.43 -4.98
C ILE A 91 -2.57 8.98 -4.80
N VAL A 92 -3.48 8.13 -4.33
CA VAL A 92 -4.86 8.51 -4.02
C VAL A 92 -5.10 8.37 -2.53
N HIS A 93 -5.52 9.46 -1.88
CA HIS A 93 -5.88 9.44 -0.47
C HIS A 93 -7.30 8.88 -0.28
N THR A 94 -7.45 7.97 0.68
CA THR A 94 -8.72 7.29 0.94
C THR A 94 -9.55 7.96 2.04
N ARG A 95 -9.51 9.29 2.13
CA ARG A 95 -10.26 10.07 3.14
C ARG A 95 -11.75 10.18 2.84
N ASP A 96 -12.07 10.15 1.56
CA ASP A 96 -13.40 10.37 1.04
C ASP A 96 -14.24 9.09 1.05
N THR A 97 -15.46 9.18 0.52
CA THR A 97 -16.32 8.01 0.34
C THR A 97 -15.73 7.02 -0.66
N VAL A 98 -16.18 5.78 -0.61
CA VAL A 98 -15.74 4.73 -1.56
C VAL A 98 -15.97 5.17 -3.01
N SER A 99 -17.11 5.80 -3.29
CA SER A 99 -17.45 6.31 -4.63
C SER A 99 -16.49 7.39 -5.11
N GLU A 100 -16.15 8.34 -4.23
CA GLU A 100 -15.20 9.43 -4.55
C GLU A 100 -13.78 8.89 -4.76
N VAL A 101 -13.33 7.96 -3.91
CA VAL A 101 -12.03 7.30 -4.07
C VAL A 101 -11.99 6.52 -5.36
N HIS A 102 -13.04 5.76 -5.68
CA HIS A 102 -13.16 5.03 -6.94
C HIS A 102 -13.05 5.97 -8.15
N SER A 103 -13.75 7.12 -8.12
CA SER A 103 -13.68 8.10 -9.20
C SER A 103 -12.27 8.68 -9.39
N LYS A 104 -11.55 8.93 -8.29
CA LYS A 104 -10.14 9.39 -8.35
C LYS A 104 -9.21 8.34 -8.95
N VAL A 105 -9.36 7.09 -8.55
CA VAL A 105 -8.59 5.97 -9.10
C VAL A 105 -8.88 5.80 -10.59
N TRP A 106 -10.16 5.86 -10.97
CA TRP A 106 -10.59 5.72 -12.36
C TRP A 106 -10.01 6.80 -13.27
N LYS A 107 -9.90 8.05 -12.82
CA LYS A 107 -9.24 9.12 -13.57
C LYS A 107 -7.80 8.81 -13.96
N HIS A 108 -7.09 8.06 -13.13
CA HIS A 108 -5.71 7.61 -13.43
C HIS A 108 -5.69 6.41 -14.37
N ILE A 109 -6.67 5.51 -14.26
CA ILE A 109 -6.72 4.26 -15.05
C ILE A 109 -7.24 4.49 -16.46
N LEU A 110 -8.22 5.38 -16.62
CA LEU A 110 -8.93 5.59 -17.90
C LEU A 110 -8.00 5.89 -19.08
N PRO A 111 -7.01 6.82 -18.99
CA PRO A 111 -6.11 7.08 -20.10
C PRO A 111 -5.33 5.83 -20.55
N CYS A 112 -4.91 5.00 -19.61
CA CYS A 112 -4.20 3.75 -19.92
C CYS A 112 -5.10 2.76 -20.67
N VAL A 113 -6.37 2.63 -20.25
CA VAL A 113 -7.36 1.78 -20.92
C VAL A 113 -7.67 2.30 -22.33
N GLU A 114 -7.82 3.60 -22.49
CA GLU A 114 -8.07 4.24 -23.80
C GLU A 114 -6.91 3.99 -24.77
N ASP A 115 -5.67 4.15 -24.33
CA ASP A 115 -4.48 3.86 -25.12
C ASP A 115 -4.42 2.39 -25.56
N MET A 116 -4.78 1.46 -24.67
CA MET A 116 -4.85 0.03 -24.99
C MET A 116 -5.93 -0.26 -26.04
N LEU A 117 -7.11 0.34 -25.91
CA LEU A 117 -8.21 0.17 -26.86
C LEU A 117 -7.85 0.73 -28.26
N GLN A 118 -7.16 1.86 -28.30
CA GLN A 118 -6.67 2.43 -29.56
C GLN A 118 -5.66 1.51 -30.25
N SER A 119 -4.73 0.93 -29.49
CA SER A 119 -3.72 0.02 -30.04
C SER A 119 -4.33 -1.29 -30.58
N ILE A 120 -5.47 -1.72 -30.07
CA ILE A 120 -6.22 -2.88 -30.61
C ILE A 120 -6.92 -2.54 -31.89
N ASN A 121 -7.40 -1.30 -32.07
CA ASN A 121 -8.14 -0.85 -33.24
C ASN A 121 -7.22 -0.39 -34.41
N ASP A 122 -5.94 -0.22 -34.16
CA ASP A 122 -4.92 0.05 -35.16
C ASP A 122 -4.31 -1.27 -35.68
#